data_0f63501ca646d611746e7a150eb95937
#
_entry.id   0f63501ca646d611746e7a150eb95937
#
_cell.length_a   1.000
_cell.length_b   1.000
_cell.length_c   1.000
_cell.angle_alpha   90.00
_cell.angle_beta   90.00
_cell.angle_gamma   90.00
#
_symmetry.space_group_name_H-M   'P 1'
#
loop_
_entity.id
_entity.type
_entity.pdbx_description
1 polymer ?
#
loop_
_entity_poly.entity_id
_entity_poly.type
_entity_poly.pdbx_seq_one_letter_code
_entity_poly.pdbx_strand_id
1 'polypeptide(L)'
;MTERELILLGFKSELIEDHDEDDTYYYVLDIVDGLTFITPTNEEIKNGEWYVELFNTDPLVRFDSFGKVLGLINTLTSAIVK
;
A
#
# COMPACT_ATOMS: atom_id res chain seq x y z
N MET A 1 10.39 -0.03 -3.20
CA MET A 1 9.97 1.07 -2.30
C MET A 1 10.16 0.61 -0.86
N THR A 2 10.48 1.53 0.04
CA THR A 2 10.73 1.22 1.44
C THR A 2 9.51 1.49 2.30
N GLU A 3 9.52 0.98 3.54
CA GLU A 3 8.42 1.25 4.47
C GLU A 3 8.30 2.74 4.77
N ARG A 4 9.46 3.42 4.87
CA ARG A 4 9.46 4.86 5.09
C ARG A 4 8.73 5.60 3.97
N GLU A 5 8.94 5.17 2.74
CA GLU A 5 8.26 5.76 1.60
C GLU A 5 6.76 5.52 1.65
N LEU A 6 6.34 4.33 2.10
CA LEU A 6 4.92 4.03 2.28
C LEU A 6 4.30 4.97 3.32
N ILE A 7 5.00 5.19 4.43
CA ILE A 7 4.52 6.10 5.47
C ILE A 7 4.43 7.53 4.94
N LEU A 8 5.41 7.96 4.15
CA LEU A 8 5.38 9.29 3.54
C LEU A 8 4.22 9.47 2.58
N LEU A 9 3.78 8.41 1.93
CA LEU A 9 2.62 8.43 1.05
C LEU A 9 1.29 8.48 1.80
N GLY A 10 1.31 8.23 3.10
CA GLY A 10 0.12 8.25 3.92
C GLY A 10 -0.43 6.87 4.27
N PHE A 11 0.29 5.82 3.95
CA PHE A 11 -0.12 4.46 4.28
C PHE A 11 -0.10 4.25 5.78
N LYS A 12 -1.03 3.44 6.26
CA LYS A 12 -1.10 3.04 7.66
C LYS A 12 -0.81 1.57 7.77
N SER A 13 -0.08 1.19 8.82
CA SER A 13 0.20 -0.22 9.07
C SER A 13 -1.01 -0.87 9.76
N GLU A 14 -1.33 -2.07 9.31
CA GLU A 14 -2.37 -2.89 9.93
C GLU A 14 -1.72 -4.16 10.43
N LEU A 15 -1.91 -4.44 11.70
CA LEU A 15 -1.35 -5.62 12.32
C LEU A 15 -2.30 -6.79 12.13
N ILE A 16 -1.75 -7.91 11.66
CA ILE A 16 -2.52 -9.15 11.58
C ILE A 16 -2.32 -9.87 12.90
N GLU A 17 -3.40 -10.00 13.65
CA GLU A 17 -3.36 -10.75 14.89
C GLU A 17 -3.24 -12.22 14.57
N ASP A 18 -2.07 -12.76 14.83
CA ASP A 18 -1.81 -14.18 14.68
C ASP A 18 -1.36 -14.72 16.03
N HIS A 19 -1.55 -15.99 16.24
CA HIS A 19 -1.13 -16.65 17.45
C HIS A 19 0.37 -16.91 17.49
N ASP A 20 1.05 -16.63 16.40
CA ASP A 20 2.49 -16.80 16.30
C ASP A 20 3.21 -15.63 16.96
N GLU A 21 4.43 -15.87 17.36
CA GLU A 21 5.24 -14.93 18.13
C GLU A 21 5.69 -13.71 17.34
N ASP A 22 5.68 -13.80 16.01
CA ASP A 22 6.15 -12.73 15.14
C ASP A 22 4.98 -11.85 14.70
N ASP A 23 5.15 -10.55 14.86
CA ASP A 23 4.17 -9.59 14.38
C ASP A 23 4.17 -9.56 12.86
N THR A 24 3.02 -9.86 12.28
CA THR A 24 2.82 -9.77 10.84
C THR A 24 1.98 -8.53 10.56
N TYR A 25 2.44 -7.69 9.67
CA TYR A 25 1.74 -6.46 9.34
C TYR A 25 1.85 -6.15 7.86
N TYR A 26 0.96 -5.28 7.40
CA TYR A 26 0.95 -4.79 6.04
C TYR A 26 0.52 -3.32 6.06
N TYR A 27 0.61 -2.66 4.92
CA TYR A 27 0.21 -1.26 4.82
C TYR A 27 -1.00 -1.12 3.92
N VAL A 28 -1.84 -0.15 4.25
CA VAL A 28 -3.08 0.10 3.51
C VAL A 28 -3.30 1.61 3.40
N LEU A 29 -3.85 2.03 2.28
CA LEU A 29 -4.23 3.42 2.06
C LEU A 29 -5.56 3.47 1.33
N ASP A 30 -6.58 3.99 1.98
CA ASP A 30 -7.88 4.25 1.37
C ASP A 30 -7.86 5.63 0.73
N ILE A 31 -8.07 5.67 -0.59
CA ILE A 31 -8.12 6.93 -1.31
C ILE A 31 -9.54 7.48 -1.33
N VAL A 32 -10.47 6.63 -1.74
CA VAL A 32 -11.90 6.93 -1.80
C VAL A 32 -12.66 5.64 -1.57
N ASP A 33 -13.96 5.74 -1.39
CA ASP A 33 -14.80 4.56 -1.25
C ASP A 33 -14.64 3.64 -2.45
N GLY A 34 -14.27 2.42 -2.16
CA GLY A 34 -14.07 1.42 -3.19
C GLY A 34 -12.70 1.41 -3.85
N LEU A 35 -11.80 2.33 -3.44
CA LEU A 35 -10.45 2.38 -4.01
C LEU A 35 -9.42 2.36 -2.88
N THR A 36 -8.77 1.23 -2.71
CA THR A 36 -7.81 0.99 -1.63
C THR A 36 -6.51 0.43 -2.20
N PHE A 37 -5.39 0.98 -1.76
CA PHE A 37 -4.07 0.41 -2.01
C PHE A 37 -3.68 -0.47 -0.83
N ILE A 38 -3.08 -1.62 -1.12
CA ILE A 38 -2.66 -2.57 -0.09
C ILE A 38 -1.28 -3.09 -0.46
N THR A 39 -0.49 -3.43 0.55
CA THR A 39 0.81 -4.06 0.34
C THR A 39 0.75 -5.52 0.79
N PRO A 40 1.71 -6.35 0.37
CA PRO A 40 1.87 -7.65 0.99
C PRO A 40 2.34 -7.49 2.43
N THR A 41 2.37 -8.58 3.17
CA THR A 41 2.84 -8.55 4.55
C THR A 41 4.35 -8.43 4.59
N ASN A 42 4.87 -7.99 5.75
CA ASN A 42 6.30 -7.87 5.97
C ASN A 42 7.04 -9.20 5.76
N GLU A 43 6.37 -10.32 6.00
CA GLU A 43 6.98 -11.64 5.81
C GLU A 43 7.18 -11.99 4.34
N GLU A 44 6.38 -11.43 3.45
CA GLU A 44 6.47 -11.66 2.02
C GLU A 44 7.49 -10.75 1.33
N ILE A 45 7.96 -9.73 2.01
CA ILE A 45 8.89 -8.76 1.45
C ILE A 45 10.31 -9.30 1.53
N LYS A 46 11.01 -9.26 0.40
CA LYS A 46 12.40 -9.68 0.30
C LYS A 46 13.29 -8.48 0.06
N ASN A 47 14.42 -8.43 0.76
CA ASN A 47 15.42 -7.36 0.59
C ASN A 47 14.87 -5.96 0.87
N GLY A 48 13.81 -5.85 1.65
CA GLY A 48 13.23 -4.55 1.98
C GLY A 48 12.54 -3.87 0.81
N GLU A 49 12.24 -4.61 -0.25
CA GLU A 49 11.59 -4.06 -1.42
C GLU A 49 10.08 -4.24 -1.35
N TRP A 50 9.40 -3.19 -0.92
CA TRP A 50 7.95 -3.17 -0.82
C TRP A 50 7.32 -2.77 -2.15
N TYR A 51 6.11 -3.23 -2.37
CA TYR A 51 5.32 -2.84 -3.52
C TYR A 51 3.87 -2.67 -3.10
N VAL A 52 3.10 -1.97 -3.92
CA VAL A 52 1.70 -1.65 -3.65
C VAL A 52 0.83 -2.29 -4.71
N GLU A 53 -0.30 -2.83 -4.28
CA GLU A 53 -1.27 -3.41 -5.18
C GLU A 53 -2.60 -2.68 -5.00
N LEU A 54 -3.33 -2.55 -6.09
CA LEU A 54 -4.67 -1.99 -6.03
C LEU A 54 -5.62 -3.10 -5.60
N PHE A 55 -6.26 -2.90 -4.45
CA PHE A 55 -7.12 -3.93 -3.86
C PHE A 55 -8.34 -4.20 -4.74
N ASN A 56 -8.66 -5.47 -4.89
CA ASN A 56 -9.88 -5.91 -5.56
C ASN A 56 -9.93 -5.60 -7.06
N THR A 57 -8.78 -5.63 -7.73
CA THR A 57 -8.72 -5.51 -9.18
C THR A 57 -8.45 -6.87 -9.82
N ASP A 58 -8.92 -7.03 -11.05
CA ASP A 58 -8.70 -8.23 -11.84
C ASP A 58 -8.39 -7.82 -13.29
N PRO A 59 -7.17 -8.01 -13.79
CA PRO A 59 -6.01 -8.55 -13.07
C PRO A 59 -5.47 -7.60 -12.02
N LEU A 60 -4.62 -8.15 -11.15
CA LEU A 60 -4.04 -7.40 -10.05
C LEU A 60 -3.07 -6.35 -10.60
N VAL A 61 -3.23 -5.11 -10.17
CA VAL A 61 -2.37 -4.01 -10.58
C VAL A 61 -1.36 -3.73 -9.49
N ARG A 62 -0.09 -3.73 -9.86
CA ARG A 62 1.02 -3.59 -8.90
C ARG A 62 1.89 -2.38 -9.24
N PHE A 63 2.33 -1.68 -8.20
CA PHE A 63 3.23 -0.53 -8.32
C PHE A 63 4.41 -0.73 -7.37
N ASP A 64 5.61 -0.64 -7.88
CA ASP A 64 6.83 -0.81 -7.09
C ASP A 64 7.64 0.48 -6.95
N SER A 65 7.17 1.55 -7.52
CA SER A 65 7.87 2.84 -7.54
C SER A 65 7.14 3.88 -6.73
N PHE A 66 7.88 4.54 -5.83
CA PHE A 66 7.36 5.64 -5.02
C PHE A 66 6.74 6.74 -5.91
N GLY A 67 7.45 7.12 -6.96
CA GLY A 67 6.99 8.17 -7.86
C GLY A 67 5.70 7.83 -8.58
N LYS A 68 5.54 6.58 -8.99
CA LYS A 68 4.33 6.14 -9.68
C LYS A 68 3.13 6.15 -8.74
N VAL A 69 3.32 5.67 -7.52
CA VAL A 69 2.25 5.65 -6.52
C VAL A 69 1.88 7.07 -6.13
N LEU A 70 2.87 7.91 -5.88
CA LEU A 70 2.63 9.32 -5.52
C LEU A 70 1.87 10.05 -6.62
N GLY A 71 2.27 9.87 -7.88
CA GLY A 71 1.60 10.48 -9.02
C GLY A 71 0.16 10.03 -9.14
N LEU A 72 -0.09 8.74 -8.93
CA LEU A 72 -1.44 8.20 -9.01
C LEU A 72 -2.32 8.73 -7.87
N ILE A 73 -1.78 8.78 -6.65
CA ILE A 73 -2.50 9.34 -5.50
C ILE A 73 -2.88 10.79 -5.75
N ASN A 74 -1.93 11.59 -6.24
CA ASN A 74 -2.19 13.00 -6.55
C ASN A 74 -3.24 13.16 -7.62
N THR A 75 -3.19 12.35 -8.66
CA THR A 75 -4.16 12.39 -9.75
C THR A 75 -5.56 12.06 -9.24
N LEU A 76 -5.68 10.99 -8.46
CA LEU A 76 -6.98 10.55 -7.92
C LEU A 76 -7.53 11.57 -6.93
N THR A 77 -6.68 12.12 -6.07
CA THR A 77 -7.09 13.13 -5.10
C THR A 77 -7.56 14.40 -5.80
N SER A 78 -6.84 14.84 -6.83
CA SER A 78 -7.23 16.02 -7.59
C SER A 78 -8.55 15.83 -8.34
N ALA A 79 -8.82 14.61 -8.79
CA ALA A 79 -10.07 14.33 -9.50
C ALA A 79 -11.28 14.34 -8.56
N ILE A 80 -11.06 14.09 -7.27
CA ILE A 80 -12.12 14.01 -6.28
C ILE A 80 -12.41 15.37 -5.65
N VAL A 81 -11.37 16.14 -5.40
CA VAL A 81 -11.47 17.46 -4.78
C VAL A 81 -11.77 18.50 -5.85
N LYS A 82 -13.00 18.82 -5.99
CA LYS A 82 -13.43 19.90 -6.87
C LYS A 82 -14.16 20.94 -6.09
#